data_1f7df0bbf4ec5a247e724ec8cac76803
#
_entry.id   1f7df0bbf4ec5a247e724ec8cac76803
#
_cell.length_a   1.000
_cell.length_b   1.000
_cell.length_c   1.000
_cell.angle_alpha   90.00
_cell.angle_beta   90.00
_cell.angle_gamma   90.00
#
_symmetry.space_group_name_H-M   'P 1'
#
loop_
_entity.id
_entity.type
_entity.pdbx_description
1 polymer ?
#
loop_
_entity_poly.entity_id
_entity_poly.type
_entity_poly.pdbx_seq_one_letter_code
_entity_poly.pdbx_strand_id
1 'polypeptide(L)'
;MHMLTSSFYVRTTAAFLAAIILAGCKEETAQQALPEVFVSQPLAREVTGWDGFTGRFEATDTVDVRARVSGLIERVAFRDGAIVKKGDLLFVIDPRPYQAEVTQAEGRLADAQSRLQLADVELGRAKVLIRSEATTTSILDQREQAHRGAQAAVTTAAGALARAQLDLEFTDVHAPISGRISRKLVSEGNLVAGGDASATQLTTIVSIDPIDVYFDIDEESYLRYGRLAAAGKRASAGNVGSEVEIVLPDDATPPRKGILDFVENRLDKSTGTLRGRARLANPDHTLNPGQFARVLIVGDAAHRALLVPDSAMTTDATERVLHVLDKDDRIASHSIELGRVFDGLREIKSGLEASDRVVIDGIQRAQVGDKVAPKLKLFSVSSASAESRQ
;
A
#
# COMPACT_ATOMS: atom_id res chain seq x y z
N MET A 1 -72.99 67.06 -70.67
CA MET A 1 -71.74 67.82 -70.74
C MET A 1 -71.22 67.93 -69.28
N HIS A 2 -70.53 66.99 -68.75
CA HIS A 2 -69.75 66.96 -67.53
C HIS A 2 -69.40 65.46 -67.19
N MET A 3 -68.43 64.94 -67.84
CA MET A 3 -67.88 63.62 -67.44
C MET A 3 -66.54 63.38 -68.18
N LEU A 4 -65.46 64.12 -67.93
CA LEU A 4 -64.14 63.82 -68.51
C LEU A 4 -62.93 64.44 -67.76
N THR A 5 -63.07 64.96 -66.54
CA THR A 5 -61.96 65.55 -65.80
C THR A 5 -61.52 64.80 -64.53
N SER A 6 -62.14 63.64 -64.15
CA SER A 6 -61.83 62.92 -62.91
C SER A 6 -60.77 61.81 -63.08
N SER A 7 -60.41 61.41 -64.30
CA SER A 7 -59.52 60.26 -64.50
C SER A 7 -58.02 60.57 -64.58
N PHE A 8 -57.62 61.81 -64.70
CA PHE A 8 -56.23 62.21 -64.86
C PHE A 8 -55.49 62.44 -63.53
N TYR A 9 -56.18 62.87 -62.48
CA TYR A 9 -55.58 63.13 -61.17
C TYR A 9 -55.32 61.84 -60.35
N VAL A 10 -56.09 60.79 -60.57
CA VAL A 10 -55.92 59.48 -59.82
C VAL A 10 -54.69 58.71 -60.37
N ARG A 11 -54.33 58.88 -61.65
CA ARG A 11 -53.16 58.16 -62.20
C ARG A 11 -51.84 58.78 -61.87
N THR A 12 -51.76 60.11 -61.63
CA THR A 12 -50.53 60.77 -61.23
C THR A 12 -50.20 60.65 -59.76
N THR A 13 -51.17 60.54 -58.88
CA THR A 13 -50.97 60.26 -57.45
C THR A 13 -50.57 58.83 -57.16
N ALA A 14 -51.07 57.87 -57.92
CA ALA A 14 -50.65 56.43 -57.79
C ALA A 14 -49.23 56.23 -58.27
N ALA A 15 -48.71 56.92 -59.30
CA ALA A 15 -47.36 56.83 -59.76
C ALA A 15 -46.33 57.49 -58.78
N PHE A 16 -46.69 58.49 -58.06
CA PHE A 16 -45.83 59.18 -57.05
C PHE A 16 -45.75 58.34 -55.73
N LEU A 17 -46.83 57.64 -55.39
CA LEU A 17 -46.83 56.78 -54.20
C LEU A 17 -46.06 55.46 -54.41
N ALA A 18 -46.03 54.99 -55.65
CA ALA A 18 -45.22 53.79 -56.01
C ALA A 18 -43.73 54.10 -56.09
N ALA A 19 -43.34 55.32 -56.43
CA ALA A 19 -41.92 55.75 -56.46
C ALA A 19 -41.33 56.01 -55.06
N ILE A 20 -42.14 56.34 -54.05
CA ILE A 20 -41.69 56.50 -52.67
C ILE A 20 -41.52 55.19 -51.93
N ILE A 21 -42.26 54.13 -52.33
CA ILE A 21 -42.11 52.79 -51.74
C ILE A 21 -40.85 52.03 -52.22
N LEU A 22 -40.30 52.39 -53.42
CA LEU A 22 -39.05 51.76 -53.89
C LEU A 22 -37.76 52.45 -53.39
N ALA A 23 -37.81 53.59 -52.72
CA ALA A 23 -36.65 54.31 -52.21
C ALA A 23 -36.33 53.99 -50.75
N GLY A 24 -37.11 53.08 -50.06
CA GLY A 24 -36.99 52.77 -48.65
C GLY A 24 -36.31 51.49 -48.26
N CYS A 25 -35.87 50.62 -49.17
CA CYS A 25 -35.08 49.45 -48.87
C CYS A 25 -33.58 49.75 -49.01
N LYS A 26 -33.03 50.51 -48.08
CA LYS A 26 -31.64 50.44 -47.75
C LYS A 26 -31.50 49.21 -46.88
N GLU A 27 -31.09 48.05 -47.42
CA GLU A 27 -30.64 46.93 -46.65
C GLU A 27 -29.51 47.41 -45.77
N GLU A 28 -29.85 47.75 -44.54
CA GLU A 28 -28.92 47.85 -43.43
C GLU A 28 -28.42 46.40 -43.26
N THR A 29 -27.28 46.09 -43.83
CA THR A 29 -26.55 44.84 -43.57
C THR A 29 -26.38 44.82 -42.05
N ALA A 30 -27.27 44.10 -41.36
CA ALA A 30 -27.10 43.81 -39.94
C ALA A 30 -25.72 43.13 -39.82
N GLN A 31 -24.77 43.89 -39.34
CA GLN A 31 -23.44 43.38 -39.05
C GLN A 31 -23.68 42.27 -38.02
N GLN A 32 -23.73 41.01 -38.52
CA GLN A 32 -23.96 39.87 -37.64
C GLN A 32 -22.92 39.93 -36.55
N ALA A 33 -23.38 40.21 -35.33
CA ALA A 33 -22.49 40.23 -34.18
C ALA A 33 -21.72 38.91 -34.14
N LEU A 34 -20.41 39.01 -34.17
CA LEU A 34 -19.55 37.84 -34.13
C LEU A 34 -19.90 36.97 -32.89
N PRO A 35 -20.04 35.66 -33.05
CA PRO A 35 -20.31 34.79 -31.91
C PRO A 35 -19.27 34.98 -30.79
N GLU A 36 -19.72 35.19 -29.58
CA GLU A 36 -18.83 35.31 -28.43
C GLU A 36 -18.40 33.95 -27.98
N VAL A 37 -17.08 33.73 -27.84
CA VAL A 37 -16.48 32.51 -27.30
C VAL A 37 -15.54 32.87 -26.15
N PHE A 38 -15.50 31.99 -25.14
CA PHE A 38 -14.55 32.16 -24.06
C PHE A 38 -13.29 31.34 -24.37
N VAL A 39 -12.14 32.00 -24.21
CA VAL A 39 -10.84 31.42 -24.51
C VAL A 39 -9.90 31.54 -23.32
N SER A 40 -9.02 30.57 -23.19
CA SER A 40 -7.94 30.57 -22.21
C SER A 40 -6.66 30.02 -22.80
N GLN A 41 -5.52 30.39 -22.24
CA GLN A 41 -4.26 29.71 -22.54
C GLN A 41 -4.17 28.42 -21.73
N PRO A 42 -3.52 27.36 -22.26
CA PRO A 42 -3.23 26.16 -21.51
C PRO A 42 -2.42 26.48 -20.25
N LEU A 43 -2.73 25.81 -19.14
CA LEU A 43 -1.95 25.93 -17.92
C LEU A 43 -0.69 25.06 -18.02
N ALA A 44 0.47 25.69 -18.15
CA ALA A 44 1.74 24.97 -18.11
C ALA A 44 2.17 24.74 -16.65
N ARG A 45 2.16 23.48 -16.20
CA ARG A 45 2.51 23.08 -14.84
C ARG A 45 3.39 21.85 -14.85
N GLU A 46 4.28 21.75 -13.88
CA GLU A 46 4.98 20.51 -13.60
C GLU A 46 4.04 19.52 -12.91
N VAL A 47 3.91 18.34 -13.47
CA VAL A 47 3.02 17.29 -12.97
C VAL A 47 3.77 15.99 -12.79
N THR A 48 3.36 15.20 -11.80
CA THR A 48 3.86 13.84 -11.55
C THR A 48 2.68 12.89 -11.69
N GLY A 49 2.82 11.91 -12.58
CA GLY A 49 1.80 10.90 -12.77
C GLY A 49 1.85 9.85 -11.66
N TRP A 50 0.72 9.60 -11.01
CA TRP A 50 0.56 8.54 -10.03
C TRP A 50 -0.28 7.40 -10.62
N ASP A 51 0.17 6.17 -10.39
CA ASP A 51 -0.60 4.96 -10.69
C ASP A 51 -1.21 4.44 -9.41
N GLY A 52 -2.51 4.16 -9.43
CA GLY A 52 -3.25 3.67 -8.28
C GLY A 52 -3.55 2.18 -8.38
N PHE A 53 -3.13 1.43 -7.38
CA PHE A 53 -3.39 0.00 -7.26
C PHE A 53 -4.22 -0.28 -6.01
N THR A 54 -5.16 -1.22 -6.11
CA THR A 54 -5.89 -1.67 -4.92
C THR A 54 -5.03 -2.63 -4.14
N GLY A 55 -4.85 -2.35 -2.85
CA GLY A 55 -4.09 -3.17 -1.93
C GLY A 55 -4.89 -3.59 -0.71
N ARG A 56 -4.33 -4.53 0.03
CA ARG A 56 -4.86 -5.00 1.31
C ARG A 56 -3.76 -4.99 2.36
N PHE A 57 -4.08 -4.48 3.55
CA PHE A 57 -3.17 -4.55 4.68
C PHE A 57 -3.03 -5.98 5.19
N GLU A 58 -1.82 -6.36 5.49
CA GLU A 58 -1.48 -7.63 6.13
C GLU A 58 -0.52 -7.36 7.31
N ALA A 59 -0.59 -8.22 8.31
CA ALA A 59 0.38 -8.17 9.39
C ALA A 59 1.77 -8.57 8.87
N THR A 60 2.81 -7.86 9.30
CA THR A 60 4.19 -8.25 8.97
C THR A 60 4.51 -9.64 9.51
N ASP A 61 4.05 -9.94 10.74
CA ASP A 61 4.21 -11.23 11.38
C ASP A 61 2.88 -11.70 11.97
N THR A 62 2.59 -12.99 11.81
CA THR A 62 1.46 -13.66 12.45
C THR A 62 1.98 -14.92 13.13
N VAL A 63 1.75 -15.04 14.43
CA VAL A 63 2.23 -16.18 15.21
C VAL A 63 1.07 -16.83 15.98
N ASP A 64 0.87 -18.11 15.71
CA ASP A 64 0.01 -18.97 16.53
C ASP A 64 0.74 -19.35 17.81
N VAL A 65 0.26 -18.90 18.95
CA VAL A 65 0.76 -19.26 20.25
C VAL A 65 0.19 -20.64 20.63
N ARG A 66 1.07 -21.64 20.74
CA ARG A 66 0.71 -23.02 21.07
C ARG A 66 1.36 -23.45 22.37
N ALA A 67 0.70 -24.36 23.10
CA ALA A 67 1.26 -24.95 24.30
C ALA A 67 2.51 -25.78 23.94
N ARG A 68 3.61 -25.57 24.67
CA ARG A 68 4.85 -26.36 24.49
C ARG A 68 4.90 -27.54 25.44
N VAL A 69 4.16 -27.48 26.56
CA VAL A 69 3.99 -28.52 27.54
C VAL A 69 2.51 -28.79 27.81
N SER A 70 2.17 -29.98 28.24
CA SER A 70 0.78 -30.38 28.55
C SER A 70 0.43 -30.05 29.98
N GLY A 71 -0.82 -29.66 30.23
CA GLY A 71 -1.27 -29.38 31.60
C GLY A 71 -2.57 -28.62 31.66
N LEU A 72 -3.00 -28.32 32.87
CA LEU A 72 -4.19 -27.51 33.11
C LEU A 72 -3.85 -26.03 32.98
N ILE A 73 -4.67 -25.25 32.28
CA ILE A 73 -4.53 -23.77 32.29
C ILE A 73 -4.96 -23.26 33.68
N GLU A 74 -4.01 -22.75 34.43
CA GLU A 74 -4.25 -22.17 35.76
C GLU A 74 -4.79 -20.73 35.64
N ARG A 75 -4.19 -19.93 34.74
CA ARG A 75 -4.53 -18.53 34.60
C ARG A 75 -4.30 -18.01 33.17
N VAL A 76 -5.17 -17.06 32.74
CA VAL A 76 -5.01 -16.26 31.53
C VAL A 76 -4.67 -14.82 31.96
N ALA A 77 -3.51 -14.32 31.52
CA ALA A 77 -2.94 -13.05 32.01
C ALA A 77 -3.18 -11.85 31.08
N PHE A 78 -3.96 -11.98 30.02
CA PHE A 78 -4.24 -10.91 29.06
C PHE A 78 -5.75 -10.71 28.88
N ARG A 79 -6.14 -9.63 28.20
CA ARG A 79 -7.49 -9.38 27.72
C ARG A 79 -7.55 -9.59 26.22
N ASP A 80 -8.65 -10.17 25.72
CA ASP A 80 -8.89 -10.37 24.30
C ASP A 80 -8.78 -9.04 23.52
N GLY A 81 -8.02 -9.04 22.42
CA GLY A 81 -7.81 -7.87 21.58
C GLY A 81 -6.79 -6.84 22.12
N ALA A 82 -6.17 -7.07 23.27
CA ALA A 82 -5.17 -6.17 23.85
C ALA A 82 -3.90 -6.10 22.98
N ILE A 83 -3.14 -5.02 23.16
CA ILE A 83 -1.77 -4.92 22.65
C ILE A 83 -0.85 -5.57 23.69
N VAL A 84 0.00 -6.48 23.22
CA VAL A 84 1.01 -7.16 24.04
C VAL A 84 2.40 -6.87 23.48
N LYS A 85 3.39 -6.87 24.36
CA LYS A 85 4.81 -6.78 24.02
C LYS A 85 5.44 -8.16 24.03
N LYS A 86 6.47 -8.35 23.21
CA LYS A 86 7.30 -9.55 23.26
C LYS A 86 7.79 -9.78 24.69
N GLY A 87 7.56 -10.99 25.22
CA GLY A 87 7.91 -11.39 26.58
C GLY A 87 6.80 -11.20 27.61
N ASP A 88 5.65 -10.58 27.27
CA ASP A 88 4.52 -10.47 28.19
C ASP A 88 3.95 -11.86 28.49
N LEU A 89 3.59 -12.11 29.76
CA LEU A 89 2.96 -13.35 30.20
C LEU A 89 1.53 -13.43 29.66
N LEU A 90 1.18 -14.55 29.01
CA LEU A 90 -0.12 -14.78 28.39
C LEU A 90 -0.94 -15.84 29.12
N PHE A 91 -0.34 -17.00 29.37
CA PHE A 91 -0.99 -18.11 30.04
C PHE A 91 -0.04 -18.71 31.07
N VAL A 92 -0.60 -19.25 32.11
CA VAL A 92 0.11 -20.09 33.10
C VAL A 92 -0.51 -21.48 33.05
N ILE A 93 0.32 -22.47 32.73
CA ILE A 93 -0.01 -23.89 32.83
C ILE A 93 0.43 -24.34 34.22
N ASP A 94 -0.33 -25.22 34.90
CA ASP A 94 -0.02 -25.72 36.23
C ASP A 94 1.45 -26.16 36.37
N PRO A 95 2.32 -25.41 37.07
CA PRO A 95 3.76 -25.68 37.13
C PRO A 95 4.11 -26.80 38.13
N ARG A 96 3.20 -27.21 39.02
CA ARG A 96 3.49 -28.11 40.15
C ARG A 96 4.06 -29.47 39.70
N PRO A 97 3.54 -30.14 38.64
CA PRO A 97 4.14 -31.38 38.15
C PRO A 97 5.59 -31.16 37.68
N TYR A 98 5.84 -30.09 36.99
CA TYR A 98 7.16 -29.74 36.44
C TYR A 98 8.16 -29.34 37.51
N GLN A 99 7.72 -28.63 38.55
CA GLN A 99 8.54 -28.35 39.73
C GLN A 99 8.98 -29.64 40.47
N ALA A 100 8.08 -30.63 40.56
CA ALA A 100 8.43 -31.94 41.12
C ALA A 100 9.46 -32.67 40.26
N GLU A 101 9.35 -32.58 38.92
CA GLU A 101 10.34 -33.15 38.00
C GLU A 101 11.72 -32.51 38.12
N VAL A 102 11.77 -31.16 38.26
CA VAL A 102 13.03 -30.43 38.50
C VAL A 102 13.65 -30.91 39.82
N THR A 103 12.90 -30.95 40.91
CA THR A 103 13.42 -31.42 42.22
C THR A 103 13.93 -32.84 42.14
N GLN A 104 13.26 -33.76 41.38
CA GLN A 104 13.72 -35.12 41.17
C GLN A 104 15.02 -35.15 40.38
N ALA A 105 15.13 -34.33 39.32
CA ALA A 105 16.35 -34.26 38.48
C ALA A 105 17.53 -33.67 39.26
N GLU A 106 17.31 -32.68 40.13
CA GLU A 106 18.31 -32.13 41.07
C GLU A 106 18.87 -33.22 41.99
N GLY A 107 17.97 -34.04 42.57
CA GLY A 107 18.39 -35.16 43.41
C GLY A 107 19.26 -36.20 42.66
N ARG A 108 18.90 -36.49 41.39
CA ARG A 108 19.70 -37.39 40.54
C ARG A 108 21.09 -36.81 40.21
N LEU A 109 21.17 -35.52 39.98
CA LEU A 109 22.43 -34.80 39.72
C LEU A 109 23.31 -34.84 40.99
N ALA A 110 22.77 -34.59 42.16
CA ALA A 110 23.48 -34.63 43.44
C ALA A 110 24.03 -36.05 43.75
N ASP A 111 23.25 -37.10 43.49
CA ASP A 111 23.73 -38.49 43.59
C ASP A 111 24.88 -38.80 42.64
N ALA A 112 24.76 -38.39 41.36
CA ALA A 112 25.82 -38.56 40.36
C ALA A 112 27.11 -37.82 40.74
N GLN A 113 27.00 -36.61 41.27
CA GLN A 113 28.12 -35.80 41.74
C GLN A 113 28.82 -36.47 42.96
N SER A 114 28.05 -37.01 43.88
CA SER A 114 28.58 -37.71 45.04
C SER A 114 29.37 -38.98 44.63
N ARG A 115 28.85 -39.71 43.62
CA ARG A 115 29.55 -40.87 43.05
C ARG A 115 30.84 -40.47 42.33
N LEU A 116 30.81 -39.36 41.59
CA LEU A 116 32.01 -38.85 40.94
C LEU A 116 33.06 -38.43 42.00
N GLN A 117 32.68 -37.77 43.05
CA GLN A 117 33.58 -37.38 44.14
C GLN A 117 34.22 -38.59 44.80
N LEU A 118 33.46 -39.70 45.06
CA LEU A 118 34.01 -40.94 45.54
C LEU A 118 35.02 -41.55 44.55
N ALA A 119 34.65 -41.65 43.27
CA ALA A 119 35.51 -42.19 42.22
C ALA A 119 36.80 -41.37 42.06
N ASP A 120 36.77 -40.04 42.21
CA ASP A 120 37.92 -39.18 42.16
C ASP A 120 38.87 -39.43 43.32
N VAL A 121 38.36 -39.55 44.58
CA VAL A 121 39.15 -39.90 45.75
C VAL A 121 39.79 -41.27 45.60
N GLU A 122 39.04 -42.28 45.12
CA GLU A 122 39.58 -43.65 44.88
C GLU A 122 40.66 -43.70 43.81
N LEU A 123 40.45 -42.96 42.71
CA LEU A 123 41.48 -42.82 41.65
C LEU A 123 42.72 -42.12 42.17
N GLY A 124 42.56 -41.06 42.96
CA GLY A 124 43.67 -40.38 43.63
C GLY A 124 44.49 -41.29 44.52
N ARG A 125 43.82 -42.10 45.31
CA ARG A 125 44.50 -43.16 46.16
C ARG A 125 45.24 -44.17 45.30
N ALA A 126 44.61 -44.71 44.25
CA ALA A 126 45.21 -45.70 43.37
C ALA A 126 46.46 -45.12 42.68
N LYS A 127 46.45 -43.83 42.24
CA LYS A 127 47.62 -43.14 41.67
C LYS A 127 48.77 -42.96 42.67
N VAL A 128 48.49 -42.83 43.95
CA VAL A 128 49.54 -42.80 44.99
C VAL A 128 50.13 -44.19 45.24
N LEU A 129 49.27 -45.20 45.38
CA LEU A 129 49.70 -46.59 45.66
C LEU A 129 50.47 -47.23 44.51
N ILE A 130 50.21 -46.92 43.25
CA ILE A 130 50.99 -47.44 42.12
C ILE A 130 52.44 -46.91 42.14
N ARG A 131 52.64 -45.65 42.59
CA ARG A 131 54.00 -45.08 42.72
C ARG A 131 54.84 -45.75 43.79
N SER A 132 54.21 -46.34 44.83
CA SER A 132 54.87 -47.09 45.91
C SER A 132 54.87 -48.59 45.67
N GLU A 133 54.52 -49.07 44.43
CA GLU A 133 54.44 -50.48 44.04
C GLU A 133 53.44 -51.31 44.91
N ALA A 134 52.54 -50.63 45.64
CA ALA A 134 51.56 -51.25 46.53
C ALA A 134 50.27 -51.63 45.85
N THR A 135 50.11 -51.46 44.53
CA THR A 135 48.92 -51.88 43.73
C THR A 135 49.34 -52.21 42.31
N THR A 136 48.40 -52.84 41.55
CA THR A 136 48.62 -53.22 40.15
C THR A 136 48.07 -52.21 39.15
N THR A 137 48.62 -52.18 37.93
CA THR A 137 48.15 -51.32 36.84
C THR A 137 46.68 -51.62 36.51
N SER A 138 46.23 -52.82 36.58
CA SER A 138 44.84 -53.25 36.35
C SER A 138 43.86 -52.57 37.32
N ILE A 139 44.26 -52.40 38.59
CA ILE A 139 43.41 -51.66 39.56
C ILE A 139 43.35 -50.16 39.22
N LEU A 140 44.46 -49.55 38.79
CA LEU A 140 44.49 -48.17 38.35
C LEU A 140 43.56 -47.98 37.14
N ASP A 141 43.67 -48.85 36.12
CA ASP A 141 42.83 -48.76 34.93
C ASP A 141 41.33 -48.92 35.28
N GLN A 142 41.01 -49.82 36.23
CA GLN A 142 39.62 -49.97 36.72
C GLN A 142 39.11 -48.72 37.42
N ARG A 143 39.94 -48.02 38.23
CA ARG A 143 39.56 -46.77 38.90
C ARG A 143 39.42 -45.59 37.90
N GLU A 144 40.27 -45.56 36.88
CA GLU A 144 40.14 -44.61 35.80
C GLU A 144 38.86 -44.80 34.99
N GLN A 145 38.47 -46.03 34.69
CA GLN A 145 37.19 -46.33 34.04
C GLN A 145 35.99 -45.95 34.91
N ALA A 146 36.06 -46.28 36.23
CA ALA A 146 34.99 -45.87 37.17
C ALA A 146 34.84 -44.35 37.25
N HIS A 147 35.95 -43.63 37.32
CA HIS A 147 35.94 -42.17 37.31
C HIS A 147 35.31 -41.60 36.01
N ARG A 148 35.74 -42.11 34.85
CA ARG A 148 35.15 -41.71 33.55
C ARG A 148 33.67 -42.02 33.46
N GLY A 149 33.25 -43.18 33.96
CA GLY A 149 31.84 -43.57 34.04
C GLY A 149 31.03 -42.66 34.95
N ALA A 150 31.56 -42.30 36.13
CA ALA A 150 30.90 -41.38 37.06
C ALA A 150 30.82 -39.96 36.47
N GLN A 151 31.87 -39.50 35.77
CA GLN A 151 31.86 -38.21 35.06
C GLN A 151 30.77 -38.15 33.97
N ALA A 152 30.62 -39.25 33.18
CA ALA A 152 29.56 -39.34 32.18
C ALA A 152 28.15 -39.32 32.80
N ALA A 153 27.98 -39.97 33.98
CA ALA A 153 26.72 -39.97 34.71
C ALA A 153 26.33 -38.57 35.19
N VAL A 154 27.29 -37.74 35.66
CA VAL A 154 27.05 -36.33 36.00
C VAL A 154 26.57 -35.54 34.78
N THR A 155 27.21 -35.70 33.62
CA THR A 155 26.83 -35.03 32.40
C THR A 155 25.41 -35.42 31.96
N THR A 156 25.05 -36.70 32.07
CA THR A 156 23.70 -37.18 31.76
C THR A 156 22.64 -36.62 32.72
N ALA A 157 22.93 -36.61 34.03
CA ALA A 157 22.02 -36.07 35.03
C ALA A 157 21.84 -34.54 34.91
N ALA A 158 22.92 -33.86 34.58
CA ALA A 158 22.87 -32.40 34.31
C ALA A 158 21.99 -32.07 33.08
N GLY A 159 22.09 -32.88 32.00
CA GLY A 159 21.21 -32.77 30.85
C GLY A 159 19.73 -33.02 31.15
N ALA A 160 19.45 -34.02 32.03
CA ALA A 160 18.10 -34.29 32.49
C ALA A 160 17.51 -33.13 33.33
N LEU A 161 18.33 -32.51 34.20
CA LEU A 161 17.94 -31.34 34.97
C LEU A 161 17.64 -30.14 34.05
N ALA A 162 18.52 -29.86 33.10
CA ALA A 162 18.31 -28.77 32.15
C ALA A 162 17.01 -28.94 31.34
N ARG A 163 16.67 -30.18 30.97
CA ARG A 163 15.40 -30.49 30.29
C ARG A 163 14.20 -30.20 31.19
N ALA A 164 14.21 -30.67 32.43
CA ALA A 164 13.12 -30.44 33.38
C ALA A 164 12.93 -28.95 33.69
N GLN A 165 14.02 -28.19 33.79
CA GLN A 165 13.97 -26.75 33.99
C GLN A 165 13.34 -26.03 32.77
N LEU A 166 13.68 -26.47 31.56
CA LEU A 166 13.10 -25.92 30.32
C LEU A 166 11.60 -26.22 30.21
N ASP A 167 11.19 -27.44 30.57
CA ASP A 167 9.79 -27.82 30.57
C ASP A 167 8.99 -27.03 31.65
N LEU A 168 9.60 -26.71 32.80
CA LEU A 168 9.03 -25.81 33.79
C LEU A 168 8.92 -24.36 33.25
N GLU A 169 9.95 -23.84 32.57
CA GLU A 169 9.89 -22.51 31.96
C GLU A 169 8.74 -22.42 30.94
N PHE A 170 8.47 -23.49 30.19
CA PHE A 170 7.38 -23.53 29.22
C PHE A 170 5.98 -23.55 29.83
N THR A 171 5.84 -23.70 31.16
CA THR A 171 4.55 -23.55 31.83
C THR A 171 4.10 -22.07 31.84
N ASP A 172 5.04 -21.14 31.80
CA ASP A 172 4.78 -19.71 31.64
C ASP A 172 4.84 -19.38 30.14
N VAL A 173 3.68 -19.24 29.51
CA VAL A 173 3.58 -18.97 28.08
C VAL A 173 3.67 -17.48 27.85
N HIS A 174 4.76 -17.05 27.19
CA HIS A 174 5.03 -15.64 26.88
C HIS A 174 4.78 -15.30 25.42
N ALA A 175 4.50 -14.01 25.15
CA ALA A 175 4.32 -13.49 23.81
C ALA A 175 5.64 -13.57 22.99
N PRO A 176 5.67 -14.28 21.85
CA PRO A 176 6.87 -14.40 21.03
C PRO A 176 7.18 -13.14 20.23
N ILE A 177 6.16 -12.34 19.92
CA ILE A 177 6.24 -11.06 19.20
C ILE A 177 5.40 -10.00 19.90
N SER A 178 5.68 -8.73 19.63
CA SER A 178 4.80 -7.62 19.99
C SER A 178 3.69 -7.47 18.95
N GLY A 179 2.46 -7.15 19.38
CA GLY A 179 1.34 -6.97 18.46
C GLY A 179 0.00 -7.03 19.17
N ARG A 180 -1.07 -7.17 18.40
CA ARG A 180 -2.42 -7.36 18.94
C ARG A 180 -2.69 -8.85 19.12
N ILE A 181 -3.03 -9.22 20.34
CA ILE A 181 -3.44 -10.59 20.66
C ILE A 181 -4.91 -10.80 20.29
N SER A 182 -5.23 -11.97 19.77
CA SER A 182 -6.59 -12.39 19.47
C SER A 182 -7.35 -12.78 20.75
N ARG A 183 -8.52 -13.37 20.58
CA ARG A 183 -9.25 -13.97 21.71
C ARG A 183 -8.52 -15.20 22.23
N LYS A 184 -8.74 -15.51 23.50
CA LYS A 184 -8.35 -16.81 24.04
C LYS A 184 -9.15 -17.94 23.39
N LEU A 185 -8.49 -19.01 22.95
CA LEU A 185 -9.14 -20.20 22.38
C LEU A 185 -9.37 -21.26 23.48
N VAL A 186 -8.71 -21.14 24.61
CA VAL A 186 -8.82 -22.00 25.77
C VAL A 186 -9.07 -21.17 27.04
N SER A 187 -9.79 -21.74 27.99
CA SER A 187 -10.15 -21.09 29.27
C SER A 187 -9.40 -21.70 30.44
N GLU A 188 -9.33 -20.96 31.54
CA GLU A 188 -8.85 -21.48 32.81
C GLU A 188 -9.61 -22.75 33.19
N GLY A 189 -8.91 -23.75 33.71
CA GLY A 189 -9.46 -25.05 34.01
C GLY A 189 -9.47 -26.04 32.83
N ASN A 190 -9.11 -25.63 31.60
CA ASN A 190 -9.00 -26.54 30.46
C ASN A 190 -7.65 -27.26 30.45
N LEU A 191 -7.68 -28.53 30.10
CA LEU A 191 -6.46 -29.31 29.82
C LEU A 191 -5.97 -29.02 28.42
N VAL A 192 -4.68 -28.74 28.25
CA VAL A 192 -4.02 -28.52 26.96
C VAL A 192 -2.94 -29.59 26.70
N ALA A 193 -2.78 -29.93 25.44
CA ALA A 193 -1.70 -30.81 24.98
C ALA A 193 -0.55 -29.98 24.43
N GLY A 194 0.68 -30.32 24.74
CA GLY A 194 1.88 -29.64 24.27
C GLY A 194 2.89 -30.59 23.65
N GLY A 195 3.90 -30.03 23.01
CA GLY A 195 5.12 -30.74 22.63
C GLY A 195 5.20 -31.32 21.21
N ASP A 196 4.12 -31.33 20.43
CA ASP A 196 4.11 -31.87 19.07
C ASP A 196 3.28 -31.06 18.06
N ALA A 197 3.11 -31.62 16.85
CA ALA A 197 2.30 -30.97 15.79
C ALA A 197 0.81 -30.85 16.15
N SER A 198 0.32 -31.63 17.12
CA SER A 198 -1.05 -31.58 17.63
C SER A 198 -1.22 -30.64 18.82
N ALA A 199 -0.18 -29.87 19.17
CA ALA A 199 -0.18 -28.94 20.30
C ALA A 199 -1.35 -27.97 20.25
N THR A 200 -2.04 -27.82 21.36
CA THR A 200 -3.22 -26.96 21.48
C THR A 200 -2.86 -25.52 21.18
N GLN A 201 -3.55 -24.90 20.21
CA GLN A 201 -3.46 -23.47 19.94
C GLN A 201 -4.19 -22.70 21.06
N LEU A 202 -3.49 -21.77 21.70
CA LEU A 202 -3.98 -21.00 22.81
C LEU A 202 -4.58 -19.67 22.34
N THR A 203 -3.90 -18.98 21.40
CA THR A 203 -4.30 -17.72 20.79
C THR A 203 -3.44 -17.44 19.56
N THR A 204 -3.69 -16.31 18.87
CA THR A 204 -2.85 -15.81 17.79
C THR A 204 -2.42 -14.37 18.10
N ILE A 205 -1.21 -13.99 17.78
CA ILE A 205 -0.72 -12.61 17.85
C ILE A 205 -0.37 -12.16 16.44
N VAL A 206 -0.85 -10.96 16.06
CA VAL A 206 -0.53 -10.32 14.79
C VAL A 206 0.22 -9.02 15.06
N SER A 207 1.32 -8.82 14.37
CA SER A 207 2.01 -7.52 14.41
C SER A 207 1.12 -6.45 13.76
N ILE A 208 1.11 -5.25 14.32
CA ILE A 208 0.33 -4.13 13.80
C ILE A 208 1.18 -2.90 13.51
N ASP A 209 2.41 -2.85 13.99
CA ASP A 209 3.38 -1.80 13.71
C ASP A 209 4.79 -2.42 13.66
N PRO A 210 5.46 -2.34 12.50
CA PRO A 210 4.95 -1.85 11.20
C PRO A 210 3.86 -2.75 10.62
N ILE A 211 3.12 -2.23 9.61
CA ILE A 211 2.13 -2.98 8.85
C ILE A 211 2.51 -3.00 7.37
N ASP A 212 2.23 -4.09 6.69
CA ASP A 212 2.49 -4.25 5.27
C ASP A 212 1.19 -4.06 4.47
N VAL A 213 1.28 -3.52 3.26
CA VAL A 213 0.20 -3.50 2.29
C VAL A 213 0.66 -4.25 1.04
N TYR A 214 -0.10 -5.27 0.66
CA TYR A 214 0.11 -6.01 -0.58
C TYR A 214 -0.84 -5.50 -1.65
N PHE A 215 -0.34 -5.37 -2.87
CA PHE A 215 -1.10 -4.90 -4.02
C PHE A 215 -0.56 -5.54 -5.30
N ASP A 216 -1.39 -5.59 -6.33
CA ASP A 216 -1.04 -6.23 -7.59
C ASP A 216 -0.76 -5.19 -8.67
N ILE A 217 0.42 -5.26 -9.29
CA ILE A 217 0.90 -4.38 -10.36
C ILE A 217 0.67 -5.10 -11.69
N ASP A 218 -0.04 -4.49 -12.62
CA ASP A 218 -0.25 -5.05 -13.95
C ASP A 218 1.05 -5.06 -14.78
N GLU A 219 1.14 -5.98 -15.75
CA GLU A 219 2.32 -6.17 -16.59
C GLU A 219 2.68 -4.91 -17.39
N GLU A 220 1.69 -4.17 -17.90
CA GLU A 220 1.92 -2.96 -18.69
C GLU A 220 2.61 -1.88 -17.85
N SER A 221 2.10 -1.64 -16.64
CA SER A 221 2.68 -0.71 -15.67
C SER A 221 4.10 -1.12 -15.30
N TYR A 222 4.32 -2.41 -15.01
CA TYR A 222 5.64 -2.94 -14.68
C TYR A 222 6.66 -2.71 -15.81
N LEU A 223 6.29 -3.03 -17.06
CA LEU A 223 7.14 -2.81 -18.23
C LEU A 223 7.41 -1.32 -18.46
N ARG A 224 6.41 -0.45 -18.25
CA ARG A 224 6.57 1.00 -18.33
C ARG A 224 7.58 1.49 -17.30
N TYR A 225 7.46 1.03 -16.06
CA TYR A 225 8.41 1.37 -14.99
C TYR A 225 9.84 0.93 -15.31
N GLY A 226 10.01 -0.27 -15.87
CA GLY A 226 11.31 -0.77 -16.30
C GLY A 226 11.96 0.11 -17.37
N ARG A 227 11.16 0.57 -18.35
CA ARG A 227 11.64 1.50 -19.42
C ARG A 227 12.04 2.86 -18.86
N LEU A 228 11.24 3.41 -17.94
CA LEU A 228 11.54 4.70 -17.28
C LEU A 228 12.81 4.61 -16.43
N ALA A 229 13.01 3.50 -15.73
CA ALA A 229 14.21 3.24 -14.96
C ALA A 229 15.46 3.13 -15.86
N ALA A 230 15.36 2.38 -16.96
CA ALA A 230 16.45 2.24 -17.93
C ALA A 230 16.83 3.58 -18.58
N ALA A 231 15.86 4.49 -18.74
CA ALA A 231 16.07 5.85 -19.24
C ALA A 231 16.60 6.83 -18.17
N GLY A 232 16.83 6.39 -16.93
CA GLY A 232 17.29 7.24 -15.81
C GLY A 232 16.24 8.26 -15.34
N LYS A 233 15.00 8.14 -15.79
CA LYS A 233 13.90 9.07 -15.47
C LYS A 233 13.12 8.68 -14.21
N ARG A 234 13.46 7.55 -13.63
CA ARG A 234 12.84 7.02 -12.41
C ARG A 234 13.82 6.10 -11.69
N ALA A 235 13.74 6.04 -10.36
CA ALA A 235 14.32 4.93 -9.61
C ALA A 235 13.66 3.62 -10.12
N SER A 236 14.44 2.55 -10.28
CA SER A 236 13.99 1.30 -10.92
C SER A 236 12.65 0.80 -10.32
N ALA A 237 11.71 0.46 -11.18
CA ALA A 237 10.46 -0.19 -10.78
C ALA A 237 10.78 -1.60 -10.27
N GLY A 238 10.69 -1.82 -9.01
CA GLY A 238 11.22 -2.98 -8.31
C GLY A 238 12.42 -2.61 -7.44
N ASN A 239 12.88 -1.36 -7.50
CA ASN A 239 13.80 -0.89 -6.48
C ASN A 239 13.05 -0.77 -5.16
N VAL A 240 13.37 -1.71 -4.31
CA VAL A 240 13.26 -1.62 -2.88
C VAL A 240 13.75 -0.23 -2.46
N GLY A 241 12.87 0.55 -1.80
CA GLY A 241 13.19 1.89 -1.34
C GLY A 241 12.40 3.03 -1.99
N SER A 242 11.55 2.76 -3.00
CA SER A 242 10.66 3.78 -3.55
C SER A 242 9.57 4.17 -2.55
N GLU A 243 9.37 5.48 -2.37
CA GLU A 243 8.25 6.00 -1.58
C GLU A 243 6.92 5.75 -2.31
N VAL A 244 5.91 5.34 -1.57
CA VAL A 244 4.53 5.14 -2.04
C VAL A 244 3.58 5.89 -1.11
N GLU A 245 2.46 6.36 -1.65
CA GLU A 245 1.39 6.93 -0.86
C GLU A 245 0.25 5.91 -0.72
N ILE A 246 -0.27 5.78 0.49
CA ILE A 246 -1.38 4.89 0.81
C ILE A 246 -2.59 5.74 1.20
N VAL A 247 -3.65 5.62 0.42
CA VAL A 247 -4.93 6.31 0.61
C VAL A 247 -5.95 5.32 1.16
N LEU A 248 -6.61 5.70 2.24
CA LEU A 248 -7.68 4.91 2.83
C LEU A 248 -9.03 5.23 2.14
N PRO A 249 -10.01 4.32 2.18
CA PRO A 249 -11.31 4.54 1.53
C PRO A 249 -12.18 5.63 2.16
N ASP A 250 -11.78 6.18 3.32
CA ASP A 250 -12.57 7.14 4.10
C ASP A 250 -12.43 8.59 3.65
N ASP A 251 -11.63 8.88 2.61
CA ASP A 251 -11.32 10.22 2.04
C ASP A 251 -10.98 11.34 3.05
N ALA A 252 -11.21 11.10 4.33
CA ALA A 252 -10.96 12.05 5.42
C ALA A 252 -9.52 11.97 5.96
N THR A 253 -8.88 10.82 5.77
CA THR A 253 -7.53 10.59 6.28
C THR A 253 -6.50 11.01 5.22
N PRO A 254 -5.52 11.88 5.55
CA PRO A 254 -4.48 12.24 4.61
C PRO A 254 -3.67 11.00 4.18
N PRO A 255 -3.14 10.96 2.94
CA PRO A 255 -2.33 9.85 2.46
C PRO A 255 -1.17 9.55 3.41
N ARG A 256 -0.99 8.27 3.73
CA ARG A 256 0.15 7.80 4.55
C ARG A 256 1.30 7.41 3.64
N LYS A 257 2.51 7.69 4.08
CA LYS A 257 3.73 7.32 3.36
C LYS A 257 4.17 5.94 3.75
N GLY A 258 4.53 5.14 2.75
CA GLY A 258 5.13 3.83 2.89
C GLY A 258 6.33 3.69 1.98
N ILE A 259 7.07 2.61 2.15
CA ILE A 259 8.22 2.26 1.32
C ILE A 259 7.93 0.94 0.63
N LEU A 260 8.02 0.93 -0.69
CA LEU A 260 7.98 -0.30 -1.48
C LEU A 260 9.24 -1.11 -1.13
N ASP A 261 9.09 -2.21 -0.40
CA ASP A 261 10.20 -3.01 0.07
C ASP A 261 10.35 -4.35 -0.65
N PHE A 262 9.34 -4.75 -1.40
CA PHE A 262 9.35 -6.00 -2.16
C PHE A 262 8.46 -5.93 -3.40
N VAL A 263 8.91 -6.55 -4.48
CA VAL A 263 8.11 -6.88 -5.66
C VAL A 263 8.44 -8.32 -6.06
N GLU A 264 7.41 -9.10 -6.32
CA GLU A 264 7.55 -10.50 -6.73
C GLU A 264 8.39 -10.60 -8.00
N ASN A 265 9.23 -11.63 -8.10
CA ASN A 265 10.13 -11.86 -9.23
C ASN A 265 9.48 -12.63 -10.38
N ARG A 266 8.23 -13.05 -10.21
CA ARG A 266 7.47 -13.83 -11.19
C ARG A 266 6.04 -13.34 -11.30
N LEU A 267 5.61 -13.17 -12.55
CA LEU A 267 4.24 -12.82 -12.90
C LEU A 267 3.29 -13.98 -12.52
N ASP A 268 2.17 -13.65 -11.89
CA ASP A 268 1.07 -14.60 -11.74
C ASP A 268 0.41 -14.82 -13.10
N LYS A 269 0.42 -16.06 -13.58
CA LYS A 269 -0.06 -16.42 -14.93
C LYS A 269 -1.58 -16.31 -15.06
N SER A 270 -2.32 -16.34 -13.96
CA SER A 270 -3.78 -16.30 -13.97
C SER A 270 -4.32 -14.89 -14.05
N THR A 271 -3.61 -13.94 -13.47
CA THR A 271 -4.02 -12.52 -13.39
C THR A 271 -3.18 -11.59 -14.27
N GLY A 272 -1.99 -12.01 -14.71
CA GLY A 272 -1.06 -11.17 -15.44
C GLY A 272 -0.47 -10.04 -14.60
N THR A 273 -0.36 -10.24 -13.27
CA THR A 273 0.10 -9.23 -12.33
C THR A 273 1.33 -9.67 -11.53
N LEU A 274 2.09 -8.72 -11.03
CA LEU A 274 3.15 -8.92 -10.04
C LEU A 274 2.70 -8.38 -8.70
N ARG A 275 2.89 -9.17 -7.64
CA ARG A 275 2.58 -8.72 -6.29
C ARG A 275 3.68 -7.82 -5.75
N GLY A 276 3.30 -6.59 -5.38
CA GLY A 276 4.13 -5.64 -4.64
C GLY A 276 3.78 -5.63 -3.17
N ARG A 277 4.75 -5.29 -2.32
CA ARG A 277 4.56 -5.03 -0.90
C ARG A 277 5.17 -3.70 -0.53
N ALA A 278 4.40 -2.87 0.16
CA ALA A 278 4.92 -1.67 0.78
C ALA A 278 4.72 -1.73 2.30
N ARG A 279 5.73 -1.29 3.02
CA ARG A 279 5.75 -1.22 4.48
C ARG A 279 5.53 0.19 4.96
N LEU A 280 4.71 0.35 5.99
CA LEU A 280 4.45 1.64 6.61
C LEU A 280 4.37 1.53 8.13
N ALA A 281 4.69 2.63 8.81
CA ALA A 281 4.51 2.73 10.24
C ALA A 281 3.03 2.91 10.60
N ASN A 282 2.61 2.30 11.71
CA ASN A 282 1.24 2.35 12.23
C ASN A 282 1.23 2.59 13.76
N PRO A 283 1.90 3.66 14.24
CA PRO A 283 2.07 3.89 15.69
C PRO A 283 0.75 4.17 16.41
N ASP A 284 -0.26 4.66 15.70
CA ASP A 284 -1.62 4.92 16.21
C ASP A 284 -2.51 3.67 16.20
N HIS A 285 -2.03 2.56 15.64
CA HIS A 285 -2.71 1.27 15.55
C HIS A 285 -4.11 1.34 14.90
N THR A 286 -4.34 2.34 14.04
CA THR A 286 -5.62 2.53 13.34
C THR A 286 -5.78 1.60 12.15
N LEU A 287 -4.65 1.22 11.52
CA LEU A 287 -4.66 0.26 10.42
C LEU A 287 -4.70 -1.17 10.97
N ASN A 288 -5.62 -1.96 10.44
CA ASN A 288 -5.77 -3.35 10.83
C ASN A 288 -5.53 -4.27 9.62
N PRO A 289 -4.90 -5.44 9.82
CA PRO A 289 -4.81 -6.44 8.77
C PRO A 289 -6.18 -6.79 8.21
N GLY A 290 -6.27 -6.95 6.89
CA GLY A 290 -7.51 -7.25 6.17
C GLY A 290 -8.22 -6.03 5.60
N GLN A 291 -7.93 -4.80 6.01
CA GLN A 291 -8.49 -3.58 5.43
C GLN A 291 -7.95 -3.34 4.03
N PHE A 292 -8.76 -2.68 3.19
CA PHE A 292 -8.35 -2.24 1.86
C PHE A 292 -7.71 -0.86 1.90
N ALA A 293 -6.81 -0.63 0.96
CA ALA A 293 -6.22 0.67 0.69
C ALA A 293 -5.94 0.84 -0.80
N ARG A 294 -5.83 2.08 -1.28
CA ARG A 294 -5.28 2.40 -2.58
C ARG A 294 -3.80 2.77 -2.41
N VAL A 295 -2.94 2.06 -3.08
CA VAL A 295 -1.49 2.33 -3.11
C VAL A 295 -1.19 3.16 -4.34
N LEU A 296 -0.67 4.36 -4.15
CA LEU A 296 -0.26 5.26 -5.21
C LEU A 296 1.25 5.18 -5.39
N ILE A 297 1.67 4.84 -6.59
CA ILE A 297 3.07 4.76 -6.97
C ILE A 297 3.34 5.82 -8.04
N VAL A 298 4.47 6.51 -7.97
CA VAL A 298 4.90 7.44 -9.01
C VAL A 298 5.03 6.68 -10.33
N GLY A 299 4.11 6.91 -11.26
CA GLY A 299 4.03 6.25 -12.57
C GLY A 299 4.93 6.89 -13.62
N ASP A 300 5.00 8.22 -13.61
CA ASP A 300 5.78 8.99 -14.57
C ASP A 300 6.67 10.00 -13.82
N ALA A 301 7.87 10.25 -14.39
CA ALA A 301 8.73 11.30 -13.87
C ALA A 301 8.02 12.67 -13.96
N ALA A 302 8.37 13.57 -13.05
CA ALA A 302 7.91 14.95 -13.13
C ALA A 302 8.25 15.55 -14.50
N HIS A 303 7.26 16.10 -15.19
CA HIS A 303 7.40 16.70 -16.49
C HIS A 303 6.48 17.92 -16.61
N ARG A 304 6.83 18.82 -17.52
CA ARG A 304 6.00 20.00 -17.79
C ARG A 304 4.87 19.60 -18.74
N ALA A 305 3.63 19.68 -18.24
CA ALA A 305 2.42 19.36 -18.99
C ALA A 305 1.63 20.64 -19.33
N LEU A 306 0.95 20.61 -20.47
CA LEU A 306 -0.07 21.59 -20.83
C LEU A 306 -1.43 21.03 -20.45
N LEU A 307 -2.11 21.72 -19.54
CA LEU A 307 -3.37 21.30 -18.95
C LEU A 307 -4.52 22.16 -19.45
N VAL A 308 -5.63 21.53 -19.83
CA VAL A 308 -6.87 22.19 -20.24
C VAL A 308 -8.07 21.57 -19.52
N PRO A 309 -9.18 22.30 -19.32
CA PRO A 309 -10.40 21.71 -18.78
C PRO A 309 -10.92 20.58 -19.70
N ASP A 310 -11.37 19.49 -19.10
CA ASP A 310 -11.94 18.35 -19.83
C ASP A 310 -13.14 18.75 -20.70
N SER A 311 -13.88 19.80 -20.26
CA SER A 311 -15.02 20.38 -21.00
C SER A 311 -14.66 21.11 -22.28
N ALA A 312 -13.38 21.48 -22.49
CA ALA A 312 -12.92 22.15 -23.70
C ALA A 312 -12.72 21.19 -24.88
N MET A 313 -12.71 19.91 -24.61
CA MET A 313 -12.48 18.88 -25.62
C MET A 313 -13.77 18.45 -26.30
N THR A 314 -13.69 18.28 -27.62
CA THR A 314 -14.80 17.79 -28.43
C THR A 314 -14.37 16.51 -29.16
N THR A 315 -15.33 15.69 -29.55
CA THR A 315 -15.07 14.54 -30.39
C THR A 315 -15.57 14.87 -31.80
N ASP A 316 -14.69 14.84 -32.77
CA ASP A 316 -15.05 14.96 -34.19
C ASP A 316 -14.86 13.60 -34.84
N ALA A 317 -15.96 13.04 -35.30
CA ALA A 317 -16.03 11.66 -35.85
C ALA A 317 -15.39 10.64 -34.84
N THR A 318 -14.11 10.31 -35.02
CA THR A 318 -13.37 9.32 -34.24
C THR A 318 -12.19 9.94 -33.48
N GLU A 319 -11.87 11.21 -33.72
CA GLU A 319 -10.71 11.87 -33.12
C GLU A 319 -11.11 12.83 -32.00
N ARG A 320 -10.25 12.94 -31.01
CA ARG A 320 -10.37 13.99 -29.99
C ARG A 320 -9.71 15.26 -30.52
N VAL A 321 -10.48 16.36 -30.48
CA VAL A 321 -10.03 17.64 -30.98
C VAL A 321 -10.18 18.73 -29.93
N LEU A 322 -9.29 19.72 -29.99
CA LEU A 322 -9.42 21.01 -29.33
C LEU A 322 -9.63 22.10 -30.37
N HIS A 323 -10.54 23.02 -30.04
CA HIS A 323 -10.73 24.21 -30.83
C HIS A 323 -9.82 25.31 -30.30
N VAL A 324 -8.97 25.85 -31.20
CA VAL A 324 -8.06 26.96 -30.89
C VAL A 324 -8.37 28.15 -31.79
N LEU A 325 -8.01 29.34 -31.37
CA LEU A 325 -8.12 30.50 -32.22
C LEU A 325 -6.79 30.81 -32.90
N ASP A 326 -6.86 31.00 -34.20
CA ASP A 326 -5.74 31.51 -35.00
C ASP A 326 -5.47 33.02 -34.72
N LYS A 327 -4.52 33.61 -35.49
CA LYS A 327 -4.14 35.01 -35.37
C LYS A 327 -5.24 35.96 -35.80
N ASP A 328 -6.18 35.50 -36.64
CA ASP A 328 -7.29 36.27 -37.22
C ASP A 328 -8.60 36.07 -36.46
N ASP A 329 -8.56 35.47 -35.26
CA ASP A 329 -9.69 35.10 -34.40
C ASP A 329 -10.67 34.15 -35.07
N ARG A 330 -10.15 33.21 -35.90
CA ARG A 330 -10.94 32.13 -36.47
C ARG A 330 -10.72 30.83 -35.71
N ILE A 331 -11.76 30.03 -35.61
CA ILE A 331 -11.70 28.70 -34.97
C ILE A 331 -10.99 27.74 -35.86
N ALA A 332 -9.89 27.19 -35.39
CA ALA A 332 -9.19 26.03 -35.96
C ALA A 332 -9.39 24.79 -35.08
N SER A 333 -9.46 23.61 -35.67
CA SER A 333 -9.55 22.34 -34.96
C SER A 333 -8.18 21.67 -35.01
N HIS A 334 -7.65 21.36 -33.81
CA HIS A 334 -6.39 20.63 -33.65
C HIS A 334 -6.68 19.22 -33.15
N SER A 335 -6.21 18.21 -33.87
CA SER A 335 -6.20 16.83 -33.36
C SER A 335 -5.19 16.71 -32.22
N ILE A 336 -5.62 16.11 -31.11
CA ILE A 336 -4.84 16.07 -29.89
C ILE A 336 -4.67 14.65 -29.36
N GLU A 337 -3.54 14.40 -28.73
CA GLU A 337 -3.31 13.20 -27.94
C GLU A 337 -3.53 13.49 -26.46
N LEU A 338 -4.44 12.74 -25.84
CA LEU A 338 -4.80 12.93 -24.45
C LEU A 338 -3.78 12.29 -23.51
N GLY A 339 -3.46 13.01 -22.46
CA GLY A 339 -2.74 12.51 -21.30
C GLY A 339 -3.67 12.21 -20.10
N ARG A 340 -3.10 12.26 -18.92
CA ARG A 340 -3.80 12.02 -17.66
C ARG A 340 -4.62 13.24 -17.22
N VAL A 341 -5.51 13.02 -16.27
CA VAL A 341 -6.21 14.12 -15.58
C VAL A 341 -5.46 14.48 -14.31
N PHE A 342 -5.21 15.78 -14.11
CA PHE A 342 -4.58 16.33 -12.92
C PHE A 342 -5.50 17.44 -12.36
N ASP A 343 -6.00 17.24 -11.17
CA ASP A 343 -6.87 18.22 -10.47
C ASP A 343 -8.06 18.72 -11.33
N GLY A 344 -8.70 17.81 -12.07
CA GLY A 344 -9.82 18.12 -12.96
C GLY A 344 -9.44 18.74 -14.32
N LEU A 345 -8.15 18.90 -14.60
CA LEU A 345 -7.62 19.32 -15.88
C LEU A 345 -6.99 18.16 -16.64
N ARG A 346 -7.17 18.11 -17.94
CA ARG A 346 -6.60 17.08 -18.82
C ARG A 346 -5.25 17.54 -19.39
N GLU A 347 -4.26 16.70 -19.30
CA GLU A 347 -3.00 16.86 -19.99
C GLU A 347 -3.18 16.63 -21.49
N ILE A 348 -2.54 17.47 -22.30
CA ILE A 348 -2.44 17.32 -23.75
C ILE A 348 -0.97 16.97 -24.08
N LYS A 349 -0.74 15.75 -24.58
CA LYS A 349 0.60 15.27 -24.91
C LYS A 349 1.14 15.81 -26.21
N SER A 350 0.26 15.99 -27.19
CA SER A 350 0.61 16.54 -28.51
C SER A 350 -0.56 17.28 -29.14
N GLY A 351 -0.29 18.19 -30.08
CA GLY A 351 -1.30 18.96 -30.82
C GLY A 351 -1.68 20.30 -30.19
N LEU A 352 -0.97 20.76 -29.12
CA LEU A 352 -1.22 22.05 -28.47
C LEU A 352 0.10 22.73 -28.09
N GLU A 353 0.16 24.05 -28.28
CA GLU A 353 1.27 24.88 -27.82
C GLU A 353 0.88 25.74 -26.62
N ALA A 354 1.86 26.14 -25.82
CA ALA A 354 1.61 26.96 -24.62
C ALA A 354 1.06 28.35 -24.94
N SER A 355 1.26 28.83 -26.16
CA SER A 355 0.78 30.12 -26.67
C SER A 355 -0.63 30.06 -27.24
N ASP A 356 -1.19 28.89 -27.46
CA ASP A 356 -2.48 28.71 -28.12
C ASP A 356 -3.63 29.28 -27.27
N ARG A 357 -4.63 29.81 -27.95
CA ARG A 357 -5.86 30.30 -27.35
C ARG A 357 -6.95 29.24 -27.47
N VAL A 358 -7.10 28.42 -26.44
CA VAL A 358 -8.07 27.30 -26.42
C VAL A 358 -9.47 27.83 -26.15
N VAL A 359 -10.45 27.45 -26.97
CA VAL A 359 -11.87 27.73 -26.71
C VAL A 359 -12.36 26.79 -25.60
N ILE A 360 -12.75 27.37 -24.47
CA ILE A 360 -13.19 26.63 -23.29
C ILE A 360 -14.71 26.64 -23.10
N ASP A 361 -15.43 27.57 -23.77
CA ASP A 361 -16.88 27.67 -23.72
C ASP A 361 -17.40 28.43 -24.93
N GLY A 362 -18.65 28.19 -25.35
CA GLY A 362 -19.32 28.90 -26.45
C GLY A 362 -19.14 28.27 -27.85
N ILE A 363 -18.46 27.17 -27.98
CA ILE A 363 -18.23 26.48 -29.27
C ILE A 363 -19.54 26.10 -29.97
N GLN A 364 -20.63 25.89 -29.23
CA GLN A 364 -21.94 25.57 -29.82
C GLN A 364 -22.54 26.68 -30.68
N ARG A 365 -22.00 27.92 -30.61
CA ARG A 365 -22.47 29.10 -31.30
C ARG A 365 -21.68 29.45 -32.56
N ALA A 366 -20.59 28.70 -32.83
CA ALA A 366 -19.72 28.95 -33.96
C ALA A 366 -19.18 27.62 -34.51
N GLN A 367 -18.82 27.60 -35.78
CA GLN A 367 -18.26 26.46 -36.50
C GLN A 367 -16.77 26.65 -36.76
N VAL A 368 -16.07 25.54 -37.05
CA VAL A 368 -14.67 25.60 -37.49
C VAL A 368 -14.55 26.49 -38.77
N GLY A 369 -13.65 27.45 -38.71
CA GLY A 369 -13.45 28.45 -39.77
C GLY A 369 -14.18 29.80 -39.53
N ASP A 370 -15.16 29.86 -38.63
CA ASP A 370 -15.86 31.07 -38.32
C ASP A 370 -14.96 32.07 -37.57
N LYS A 371 -15.16 33.35 -37.84
CA LYS A 371 -14.55 34.44 -37.08
C LYS A 371 -15.40 34.72 -35.86
N VAL A 372 -14.76 34.78 -34.67
CA VAL A 372 -15.44 34.94 -33.39
C VAL A 372 -14.93 36.14 -32.61
N ALA A 373 -15.67 36.55 -31.60
CA ALA A 373 -15.25 37.57 -30.64
C ALA A 373 -14.71 36.88 -29.36
N PRO A 374 -13.40 36.80 -29.17
CA PRO A 374 -12.83 36.11 -28.03
C PRO A 374 -12.95 36.92 -26.74
N LYS A 375 -13.46 36.30 -25.68
CA LYS A 375 -13.41 36.82 -24.30
C LYS A 375 -12.46 35.99 -23.50
N LEU A 376 -11.41 36.58 -22.95
CA LEU A 376 -10.49 35.92 -22.06
C LEU A 376 -11.20 35.49 -20.76
N LYS A 377 -11.14 34.21 -20.44
CA LYS A 377 -11.65 33.67 -19.19
C LYS A 377 -10.57 32.72 -18.62
N LEU A 378 -9.94 33.16 -17.56
CA LEU A 378 -9.01 32.30 -16.85
C LEU A 378 -9.82 31.15 -16.18
N PHE A 379 -9.46 29.92 -16.45
CA PHE A 379 -9.97 28.83 -15.65
C PHE A 379 -9.14 28.72 -14.36
N SER A 380 -9.82 28.82 -13.22
CA SER A 380 -9.21 28.52 -11.94
C SER A 380 -9.26 27.01 -11.70
N VAL A 381 -8.17 26.46 -11.19
CA VAL A 381 -8.20 25.11 -10.63
C VAL A 381 -9.21 25.16 -9.48
N SER A 382 -10.39 24.59 -9.69
CA SER A 382 -11.36 24.47 -8.61
C SER A 382 -10.74 23.59 -7.56
N SER A 383 -10.74 24.04 -6.30
CA SER A 383 -10.33 23.26 -5.13
C SER A 383 -11.28 22.08 -4.82
N ALA A 384 -12.06 21.64 -5.79
CA ALA A 384 -12.86 20.41 -5.76
C ALA A 384 -11.99 19.16 -5.93
N SER A 385 -10.80 19.15 -5.34
CA SER A 385 -9.83 18.05 -5.48
C SER A 385 -10.08 16.88 -4.55
N ALA A 386 -11.26 16.75 -3.96
CA ALA A 386 -11.62 15.55 -3.19
C ALA A 386 -12.45 14.52 -3.97
N GLU A 387 -13.17 14.93 -5.03
CA GLU A 387 -14.13 14.04 -5.72
C GLU A 387 -13.60 13.31 -6.96
N SER A 388 -12.42 13.65 -7.49
CA SER A 388 -11.93 13.08 -8.76
C SER A 388 -10.75 12.10 -8.61
N ARG A 389 -10.46 11.64 -7.40
CA ARG A 389 -9.51 10.53 -7.17
C ARG A 389 -10.23 9.17 -7.06
N GLN A 390 -11.43 9.06 -7.64
CA GLN A 390 -12.14 7.78 -7.78
C GLN A 390 -11.60 6.94 -8.92
#